data_41d68b72fee89f7e3dbfef0f9efd208d
#
_entry.id   41d68b72fee89f7e3dbfef0f9efd208d
#
_cell.length_a   1.000
_cell.length_b   1.000
_cell.length_c   1.000
_cell.angle_alpha   90.00
_cell.angle_beta   90.00
_cell.angle_gamma   90.00
#
_symmetry.space_group_name_H-M   'P 1'
#
loop_
_entity.id
_entity.type
_entity.pdbx_description
1 polymer ?
#
loop_
_entity_poly.entity_id
_entity_poly.type
_entity_poly.pdbx_seq_one_letter_code
_entity_poly.pdbx_strand_id
1 'polypeptide(L)'
;MKFSTFDEFKKDLKKKIFSQIYAIKDKPKLQTIEKLIELVSYSKDSFIFESVEKVKNRGRYTIFGFNPDQIIEVNNNHVIKILNNKKKIIKKKPYDYLNKLIKKFSFKTSKKLPLMSAMIAGYFGYDIIRFKEKIPNNCKNDIKIPDVKLIRPQLVVIYDNEKNKLFFIQNIYGTQKKINLKKIYLLKCEEINKFIARINNVCISNPNLKKNKIGNIIKSNISKNTFLKSIIKAKKLINSGEIFQVVLSQRFESKLNKTPINFYKKLRIINPSPFMFFFNFNKFKISGSSPEILVRVRDNKITIRPIAGTRPRGKNIKEDNKFKKELLNDKKEISEHLMLLDLGRNDVGKVSKIGTVKVDQKFKVEKYSHVMHIVSNVVGDFDKQNTLLDTLFSGFPAGTVSGAPKIRAMEIIDNLELTKRKLYAGGIGYFTPNNEMDTCIALRTALIIDNKIYVQSGAGIVADSVPIKEYKETVNKAKALFEAAN
;
A
#
# COMPACT_ATOMS: atom_id res chain seq x y z
N MET A 1 -21.98 -13.93 20.03
CA MET A 1 -20.54 -13.64 19.94
C MET A 1 -19.79 -14.63 20.80
N LYS A 2 -18.70 -15.24 20.26
CA LYS A 2 -17.95 -16.29 20.96
C LYS A 2 -16.53 -15.78 21.26
N PHE A 3 -16.15 -15.74 22.53
CA PHE A 3 -14.80 -15.38 22.97
C PHE A 3 -13.86 -16.60 22.99
N SER A 4 -12.56 -16.34 22.80
CA SER A 4 -11.51 -17.31 23.14
C SER A 4 -11.55 -17.62 24.65
N THR A 5 -11.21 -18.84 25.06
CA THR A 5 -11.23 -19.22 26.49
C THR A 5 -9.98 -18.71 27.21
N PHE A 6 -10.09 -18.62 28.55
CA PHE A 6 -8.94 -18.31 29.42
C PHE A 6 -7.81 -19.33 29.25
N ASP A 7 -8.16 -20.62 29.10
CA ASP A 7 -7.17 -21.69 28.95
C ASP A 7 -6.42 -21.59 27.64
N GLU A 8 -7.08 -21.22 26.52
CA GLU A 8 -6.42 -20.91 25.25
C GLU A 8 -5.41 -19.76 25.43
N PHE A 9 -5.83 -18.67 26.05
CA PHE A 9 -4.98 -17.52 26.35
C PHE A 9 -3.78 -17.89 27.23
N LYS A 10 -3.99 -18.64 28.30
CA LYS A 10 -2.96 -19.10 29.27
C LYS A 10 -1.95 -20.03 28.60
N LYS A 11 -2.40 -20.92 27.74
CA LYS A 11 -1.55 -21.85 26.97
C LYS A 11 -0.59 -21.12 26.05
N ASP A 12 -1.07 -20.08 25.37
CA ASP A 12 -0.26 -19.27 24.46
C ASP A 12 0.79 -18.43 25.21
N LEU A 13 0.46 -17.91 26.40
CA LEU A 13 1.38 -17.11 27.22
C LEU A 13 2.47 -17.91 27.94
N LYS A 14 2.20 -19.14 28.35
CA LYS A 14 3.20 -19.99 29.06
C LYS A 14 4.45 -20.24 28.19
N LYS A 15 4.30 -20.14 26.88
CA LYS A 15 5.39 -20.44 25.92
C LYS A 15 6.05 -19.20 25.33
N LYS A 16 5.48 -17.96 25.43
CA LYS A 16 5.93 -16.81 24.63
C LYS A 16 5.56 -15.42 25.19
N ILE A 17 6.27 -14.44 24.63
CA ILE A 17 6.16 -12.99 24.84
C ILE A 17 4.88 -12.37 24.20
N PHE A 18 4.00 -13.19 23.60
CA PHE A 18 2.84 -12.75 22.83
C PHE A 18 1.62 -13.63 23.05
N SER A 19 0.45 -13.04 23.11
CA SER A 19 -0.83 -13.76 23.14
C SER A 19 -1.95 -12.96 22.48
N GLN A 20 -3.03 -13.65 22.15
CA GLN A 20 -4.23 -13.08 21.53
C GLN A 20 -5.48 -13.45 22.32
N ILE A 21 -6.34 -12.46 22.56
CA ILE A 21 -7.71 -12.65 23.01
C ILE A 21 -8.60 -12.21 21.86
N TYR A 22 -9.59 -13.00 21.51
CA TYR A 22 -10.44 -12.68 20.40
C TYR A 22 -11.91 -13.00 20.65
N ALA A 23 -12.77 -12.29 19.92
CA ALA A 23 -14.19 -12.55 19.86
C ALA A 23 -14.61 -12.70 18.38
N ILE A 24 -15.47 -13.68 18.10
CA ILE A 24 -15.97 -13.97 16.74
C ILE A 24 -17.47 -13.71 16.71
N LYS A 25 -17.92 -12.94 15.71
CA LYS A 25 -19.31 -12.69 15.40
C LYS A 25 -19.63 -13.27 14.04
N ASP A 26 -20.48 -14.25 14.00
CA ASP A 26 -20.99 -14.81 12.76
C ASP A 26 -22.03 -13.87 12.14
N LYS A 27 -22.11 -13.83 10.82
CA LYS A 27 -23.09 -13.06 10.01
C LYS A 27 -23.27 -11.62 10.52
N PRO A 28 -22.21 -10.79 10.55
CA PRO A 28 -22.33 -9.40 10.98
C PRO A 28 -23.23 -8.63 9.99
N LYS A 29 -23.99 -7.64 10.50
CA LYS A 29 -24.76 -6.74 9.66
C LYS A 29 -23.78 -5.90 8.81
N LEU A 30 -24.09 -5.66 7.53
CA LEU A 30 -23.26 -4.82 6.63
C LEU A 30 -23.03 -3.43 7.24
N GLN A 31 -24.03 -2.86 7.90
CA GLN A 31 -23.91 -1.59 8.62
C GLN A 31 -22.80 -1.59 9.68
N THR A 32 -22.45 -2.76 10.25
CA THR A 32 -21.31 -2.86 11.19
C THR A 32 -19.99 -2.54 10.52
N ILE A 33 -19.79 -2.95 9.27
CA ILE A 33 -18.59 -2.68 8.50
C ILE A 33 -18.49 -1.20 8.15
N GLU A 34 -19.60 -0.59 7.71
CA GLU A 34 -19.65 0.85 7.43
C GLU A 34 -19.36 1.69 8.69
N LYS A 35 -19.88 1.27 9.85
CA LYS A 35 -19.56 1.90 11.15
C LYS A 35 -18.09 1.76 11.53
N LEU A 36 -17.46 0.63 11.22
CA LEU A 36 -16.02 0.44 11.42
C LEU A 36 -15.19 1.37 10.52
N ILE A 37 -15.61 1.57 9.26
CA ILE A 37 -14.98 2.52 8.34
C ILE A 37 -15.04 3.93 8.93
N GLU A 38 -16.20 4.36 9.43
CA GLU A 38 -16.34 5.66 10.10
C GLU A 38 -15.44 5.78 11.34
N LEU A 39 -15.39 4.72 12.15
CA LEU A 39 -14.64 4.72 13.40
C LEU A 39 -13.15 4.99 13.20
N VAL A 40 -12.59 4.59 12.05
CA VAL A 40 -11.19 4.89 11.71
C VAL A 40 -10.95 6.39 11.61
N SER A 41 -11.92 7.18 11.14
CA SER A 41 -11.77 8.64 11.06
C SER A 41 -11.63 9.32 12.43
N TYR A 42 -12.26 8.75 13.44
CA TYR A 42 -12.23 9.24 14.83
C TYR A 42 -11.11 8.61 15.69
N SER A 43 -10.36 7.66 15.12
CA SER A 43 -9.30 6.94 15.83
C SER A 43 -7.93 7.34 15.29
N LYS A 44 -7.09 7.92 16.15
CA LYS A 44 -5.71 8.31 15.78
C LYS A 44 -4.86 7.08 15.49
N ASP A 45 -3.95 7.20 14.52
CA ASP A 45 -3.02 6.14 14.13
C ASP A 45 -3.72 4.78 13.93
N SER A 46 -4.75 4.83 13.09
CA SER A 46 -5.60 3.70 12.70
C SER A 46 -5.61 3.53 11.18
N PHE A 47 -6.08 2.39 10.70
CA PHE A 47 -6.10 2.11 9.27
C PHE A 47 -7.20 1.16 8.83
N ILE A 48 -7.44 1.15 7.53
CA ILE A 48 -8.25 0.18 6.78
C ILE A 48 -7.40 -0.38 5.65
N PHE A 49 -7.43 -1.70 5.47
CA PHE A 49 -7.08 -2.38 4.24
C PHE A 49 -8.27 -3.18 3.74
N GLU A 50 -8.61 -3.05 2.48
CA GLU A 50 -9.62 -3.88 1.85
C GLU A 50 -9.30 -4.13 0.38
N SER A 51 -9.89 -5.18 -0.17
CA SER A 51 -9.95 -5.39 -1.61
C SER A 51 -11.41 -5.29 -2.03
N VAL A 52 -11.71 -4.48 -3.03
CA VAL A 52 -13.11 -4.24 -3.46
C VAL A 52 -13.43 -4.99 -4.76
N GLU A 53 -12.43 -5.53 -5.45
CA GLU A 53 -12.66 -6.32 -6.67
C GLU A 53 -13.26 -7.69 -6.37
N LYS A 54 -14.41 -7.98 -6.98
CA LYS A 54 -15.12 -9.27 -6.90
C LYS A 54 -14.52 -10.31 -7.87
N VAL A 55 -13.21 -10.52 -7.86
CA VAL A 55 -12.58 -11.59 -8.63
C VAL A 55 -12.30 -12.76 -7.69
N LYS A 56 -12.47 -14.03 -8.15
CA LYS A 56 -12.20 -15.24 -7.35
C LYS A 56 -10.95 -15.09 -6.49
N ASN A 57 -11.08 -15.24 -5.17
CA ASN A 57 -10.05 -15.11 -4.14
C ASN A 57 -9.48 -13.70 -3.90
N ARG A 58 -10.00 -12.65 -4.52
CA ARG A 58 -9.72 -11.25 -4.22
C ARG A 58 -10.93 -10.66 -3.50
N GLY A 59 -10.68 -9.75 -2.56
CA GLY A 59 -11.75 -9.11 -1.79
C GLY A 59 -12.23 -9.91 -0.58
N ARG A 60 -11.48 -10.95 -0.16
CA ARG A 60 -11.87 -11.77 0.97
C ARG A 60 -11.86 -11.02 2.29
N TYR A 61 -10.82 -10.26 2.57
CA TYR A 61 -10.64 -9.62 3.87
C TYR A 61 -10.77 -8.11 3.81
N THR A 62 -11.50 -7.55 4.81
CA THR A 62 -11.42 -6.15 5.19
C THR A 62 -10.79 -6.10 6.57
N ILE A 63 -9.69 -5.35 6.73
CA ILE A 63 -8.85 -5.33 7.91
C ILE A 63 -8.81 -3.92 8.48
N PHE A 64 -9.04 -3.80 9.77
CA PHE A 64 -8.94 -2.55 10.51
C PHE A 64 -7.91 -2.69 11.62
N GLY A 65 -7.08 -1.67 11.82
CA GLY A 65 -6.15 -1.59 12.93
C GLY A 65 -6.40 -0.37 13.81
N PHE A 66 -6.43 -0.60 15.13
CA PHE A 66 -6.71 0.44 16.12
C PHE A 66 -5.74 0.35 17.32
N ASN A 67 -5.67 1.45 18.07
CA ASN A 67 -4.97 1.53 19.36
C ASN A 67 -3.53 0.98 19.28
N PRO A 68 -2.64 1.58 18.46
CA PRO A 68 -1.28 1.07 18.37
C PRO A 68 -0.53 1.26 19.69
N ASP A 69 0.18 0.20 20.13
CA ASP A 69 1.12 0.30 21.24
C ASP A 69 2.49 0.83 20.79
N GLN A 70 2.81 0.62 19.52
CA GLN A 70 4.08 1.03 18.94
C GLN A 70 3.91 1.74 17.60
N ILE A 71 4.55 2.89 17.47
CA ILE A 71 4.65 3.64 16.23
C ILE A 71 6.13 3.88 15.94
N ILE A 72 6.53 3.70 14.68
CA ILE A 72 7.87 3.99 14.18
C ILE A 72 7.75 5.04 13.09
N GLU A 73 8.50 6.12 13.23
CA GLU A 73 8.65 7.15 12.20
C GLU A 73 10.13 7.26 11.82
N VAL A 74 10.40 7.36 10.54
CA VAL A 74 11.75 7.63 10.02
C VAL A 74 11.70 8.95 9.27
N ASN A 75 12.58 9.87 9.66
CA ASN A 75 12.76 11.15 9.01
C ASN A 75 14.25 11.28 8.62
N ASN A 76 14.56 11.21 7.34
CA ASN A 76 15.93 11.14 6.85
C ASN A 76 16.70 9.99 7.56
N ASN A 77 17.70 10.33 8.37
CA ASN A 77 18.56 9.36 9.08
C ASN A 77 18.14 9.13 10.55
N HIS A 78 17.01 9.67 10.98
CA HIS A 78 16.55 9.54 12.37
C HIS A 78 15.35 8.62 12.48
N VAL A 79 15.43 7.67 13.42
CA VAL A 79 14.32 6.81 13.79
C VAL A 79 13.71 7.30 15.09
N ILE A 80 12.40 7.53 15.07
CA ILE A 80 11.61 7.87 16.24
C ILE A 80 10.73 6.66 16.56
N LYS A 81 10.91 6.12 17.77
CA LYS A 81 10.05 5.07 18.32
C LYS A 81 9.10 5.68 19.35
N ILE A 82 7.83 5.47 19.19
CA ILE A 82 6.80 5.76 20.19
C ILE A 82 6.27 4.43 20.69
N LEU A 83 6.39 4.19 21.99
CA LEU A 83 5.91 2.96 22.64
C LEU A 83 5.06 3.37 23.85
N ASN A 84 3.80 2.97 23.89
CA ASN A 84 2.85 3.36 24.94
C ASN A 84 2.91 4.88 25.22
N ASN A 85 2.83 5.69 24.18
CA ASN A 85 2.90 7.16 24.18
C ASN A 85 4.26 7.77 24.62
N LYS A 86 5.27 6.95 24.96
CA LYS A 86 6.63 7.44 25.27
C LYS A 86 7.48 7.49 23.99
N LYS A 87 7.95 8.68 23.66
CA LYS A 87 8.78 8.95 22.47
C LYS A 87 10.26 8.75 22.79
N LYS A 88 11.00 8.03 21.93
CA LYS A 88 12.45 7.85 21.99
C LYS A 88 13.08 8.01 20.61
N ILE A 89 14.15 8.80 20.52
CA ILE A 89 14.99 8.88 19.32
C ILE A 89 16.00 7.75 19.38
N ILE A 90 16.15 7.00 18.30
CA ILE A 90 17.05 5.87 18.17
C ILE A 90 18.23 6.26 17.30
N LYS A 91 19.44 6.25 17.90
CA LYS A 91 20.71 6.51 17.20
C LYS A 91 21.19 5.24 16.47
N LYS A 92 20.53 4.84 15.39
CA LYS A 92 20.91 3.72 14.51
C LYS A 92 20.55 4.05 13.08
N LYS A 93 21.28 3.46 12.11
CA LYS A 93 20.90 3.55 10.70
C LYS A 93 19.46 3.05 10.54
N PRO A 94 18.59 3.80 9.86
CA PRO A 94 17.17 3.45 9.73
C PRO A 94 16.93 2.04 9.19
N TYR A 95 17.68 1.64 8.16
CA TYR A 95 17.57 0.30 7.57
C TYR A 95 17.82 -0.80 8.60
N ASP A 96 18.93 -0.73 9.34
CA ASP A 96 19.31 -1.75 10.33
C ASP A 96 18.28 -1.84 11.47
N TYR A 97 17.75 -0.68 11.87
CA TYR A 97 16.72 -0.65 12.90
C TYR A 97 15.40 -1.30 12.43
N LEU A 98 14.94 -0.92 11.23
CA LEU A 98 13.70 -1.47 10.65
C LEU A 98 13.84 -2.97 10.40
N ASN A 99 14.98 -3.39 9.87
CA ASN A 99 15.28 -4.80 9.63
C ASN A 99 15.24 -5.62 10.93
N LYS A 100 15.91 -5.13 11.97
CA LYS A 100 15.87 -5.76 13.30
C LYS A 100 14.45 -5.77 13.89
N LEU A 101 13.67 -4.69 13.70
CA LEU A 101 12.29 -4.59 14.17
C LEU A 101 11.41 -5.66 13.53
N ILE A 102 11.44 -5.77 12.19
CA ILE A 102 10.62 -6.72 11.43
C ILE A 102 11.05 -8.16 11.74
N LYS A 103 12.36 -8.45 11.77
CA LYS A 103 12.89 -9.77 12.12
C LYS A 103 12.49 -10.21 13.52
N LYS A 104 12.44 -9.28 14.49
CA LYS A 104 12.00 -9.59 15.87
C LYS A 104 10.48 -9.73 15.98
N PHE A 105 9.71 -9.25 15.02
CA PHE A 105 8.27 -9.40 14.98
C PHE A 105 7.89 -10.79 14.43
N SER A 106 8.42 -11.84 15.07
CA SER A 106 8.21 -13.23 14.69
C SER A 106 7.72 -14.04 15.90
N PHE A 107 6.47 -14.52 15.79
CA PHE A 107 5.81 -15.38 16.79
C PHE A 107 4.61 -16.09 16.15
N LYS A 108 4.16 -17.17 16.76
CA LYS A 108 3.00 -17.91 16.24
C LYS A 108 1.70 -17.24 16.68
N THR A 109 0.81 -17.04 15.72
CA THR A 109 -0.58 -16.62 15.96
C THR A 109 -1.50 -17.84 16.10
N SER A 110 -2.71 -17.64 16.64
CA SER A 110 -3.70 -18.71 16.76
C SER A 110 -4.11 -19.22 15.37
N LYS A 111 -4.13 -20.55 15.20
CA LYS A 111 -4.61 -21.19 13.96
C LYS A 111 -6.09 -20.96 13.66
N LYS A 112 -6.87 -20.52 14.66
CA LYS A 112 -8.29 -20.19 14.54
C LYS A 112 -8.52 -18.81 13.91
N LEU A 113 -7.48 -18.00 13.79
CA LEU A 113 -7.52 -16.63 13.29
C LEU A 113 -6.90 -16.51 11.88
N PRO A 114 -7.32 -15.51 11.10
CA PRO A 114 -6.65 -15.17 9.85
C PRO A 114 -5.15 -14.84 10.06
N LEU A 115 -4.31 -15.10 9.06
CA LEU A 115 -2.86 -14.89 9.15
C LEU A 115 -2.46 -13.46 9.53
N MET A 116 -3.25 -12.47 9.09
CA MET A 116 -3.07 -11.05 9.38
C MET A 116 -3.67 -10.60 10.73
N SER A 117 -3.93 -11.55 11.65
CA SER A 117 -4.46 -11.25 12.99
C SER A 117 -3.55 -10.40 13.88
N ALA A 118 -2.26 -10.35 13.56
CA ALA A 118 -1.27 -9.44 14.13
C ALA A 118 -0.38 -8.91 13.01
N MET A 119 -0.01 -7.63 13.06
CA MET A 119 0.77 -7.02 12.00
C MET A 119 1.53 -5.75 12.46
N ILE A 120 2.52 -5.38 11.67
CA ILE A 120 3.07 -4.03 11.60
C ILE A 120 2.65 -3.48 10.25
N ALA A 121 1.88 -2.38 10.23
CA ALA A 121 1.29 -1.82 9.02
C ALA A 121 1.69 -0.36 8.81
N GLY A 122 1.77 0.09 7.56
CA GLY A 122 2.07 1.48 7.26
C GLY A 122 2.61 1.69 5.84
N TYR A 123 3.46 2.69 5.68
CA TYR A 123 4.05 3.02 4.40
C TYR A 123 5.56 3.23 4.46
N PHE A 124 6.17 3.00 3.32
CA PHE A 124 7.55 3.28 2.97
C PHE A 124 7.54 4.28 1.82
N GLY A 125 8.04 5.49 2.03
CA GLY A 125 8.13 6.50 0.98
C GLY A 125 9.20 6.17 -0.05
N TYR A 126 9.07 6.68 -1.27
CA TYR A 126 10.03 6.46 -2.36
C TYR A 126 11.48 6.75 -1.97
N ASP A 127 11.69 7.81 -1.19
CA ASP A 127 13.02 8.31 -0.86
C ASP A 127 13.85 7.39 0.03
N ILE A 128 13.24 6.32 0.63
CA ILE A 128 13.99 5.34 1.44
C ILE A 128 14.96 4.49 0.62
N ILE A 129 14.83 4.49 -0.72
CA ILE A 129 15.79 3.77 -1.57
C ILE A 129 17.22 4.22 -1.30
N ARG A 130 17.42 5.46 -0.84
CA ARG A 130 18.70 6.00 -0.41
C ARG A 130 19.31 5.32 0.83
N PHE A 131 18.57 4.42 1.48
CA PHE A 131 19.16 3.56 2.53
C PHE A 131 20.00 2.42 1.96
N LYS A 132 19.81 2.08 0.69
CA LYS A 132 20.52 1.01 -0.02
C LYS A 132 21.34 1.52 -1.19
N GLU A 133 20.82 2.48 -1.96
CA GLU A 133 21.40 2.96 -3.19
C GLU A 133 21.95 4.39 -3.06
N LYS A 134 23.08 4.65 -3.69
CA LYS A 134 23.68 5.99 -3.76
C LYS A 134 23.03 6.77 -4.91
N ILE A 135 21.96 7.47 -4.63
CA ILE A 135 21.22 8.28 -5.60
C ILE A 135 21.34 9.75 -5.22
N PRO A 136 21.48 10.68 -6.18
CA PRO A 136 21.47 12.12 -5.93
C PRO A 136 20.28 12.55 -5.05
N ASN A 137 20.37 13.70 -4.40
CA ASN A 137 19.36 14.19 -3.47
C ASN A 137 19.07 15.68 -3.75
N ASN A 138 18.83 16.01 -5.03
CA ASN A 138 18.66 17.37 -5.55
C ASN A 138 17.23 17.89 -5.37
N CYS A 139 16.25 16.96 -5.29
CA CYS A 139 14.84 17.31 -5.15
C CYS A 139 14.52 18.02 -3.83
N LYS A 140 13.76 19.11 -3.90
CA LYS A 140 13.29 19.85 -2.71
C LYS A 140 12.32 19.00 -1.87
N ASN A 141 12.57 18.94 -0.55
CA ASN A 141 11.66 18.32 0.41
C ASN A 141 10.62 19.33 0.92
N ASP A 142 9.55 19.52 0.18
CA ASP A 142 8.50 20.51 0.44
C ASP A 142 7.29 19.95 1.23
N ILE A 143 7.07 18.63 1.21
CA ILE A 143 6.06 17.97 2.04
C ILE A 143 6.72 17.29 3.24
N LYS A 144 6.42 17.81 4.43
CA LYS A 144 7.04 17.36 5.69
C LYS A 144 6.26 16.23 6.33
N ILE A 145 6.31 15.03 5.71
CA ILE A 145 5.87 13.78 6.31
C ILE A 145 7.07 12.85 6.53
N PRO A 146 7.01 11.90 7.48
CA PRO A 146 8.04 10.88 7.64
C PRO A 146 8.31 10.12 6.33
N ASP A 147 9.54 9.65 6.14
CA ASP A 147 9.89 8.79 5.01
C ASP A 147 9.34 7.36 5.20
N VAL A 148 9.20 6.94 6.47
CA VAL A 148 8.52 5.70 6.86
C VAL A 148 7.62 6.01 8.05
N LYS A 149 6.39 5.50 8.04
CA LYS A 149 5.55 5.45 9.24
C LYS A 149 4.89 4.09 9.34
N LEU A 150 5.22 3.37 10.41
CA LEU A 150 4.69 2.04 10.72
C LEU A 150 4.00 2.07 12.07
N ILE A 151 2.87 1.38 12.17
CA ILE A 151 2.11 1.21 13.40
C ILE A 151 1.90 -0.27 13.70
N ARG A 152 1.93 -0.63 14.98
CA ARG A 152 1.62 -1.97 15.48
C ARG A 152 0.32 -1.90 16.28
N PRO A 153 -0.83 -2.27 15.68
CA PRO A 153 -2.12 -2.19 16.35
C PRO A 153 -2.23 -3.23 17.49
N GLN A 154 -2.77 -2.82 18.62
CA GLN A 154 -3.19 -3.78 19.65
C GLN A 154 -4.54 -4.42 19.30
N LEU A 155 -5.47 -3.64 18.77
CA LEU A 155 -6.75 -4.16 18.31
C LEU A 155 -6.77 -4.26 16.80
N VAL A 156 -6.95 -5.48 16.29
CA VAL A 156 -7.16 -5.77 14.87
C VAL A 156 -8.58 -6.31 14.70
N VAL A 157 -9.33 -5.72 13.78
CA VAL A 157 -10.67 -6.22 13.42
C VAL A 157 -10.62 -6.71 11.98
N ILE A 158 -11.06 -7.94 11.73
CA ILE A 158 -11.02 -8.55 10.41
C ILE A 158 -12.41 -9.04 10.03
N TYR A 159 -12.91 -8.58 8.89
CA TYR A 159 -14.09 -9.14 8.26
C TYR A 159 -13.67 -10.10 7.15
N ASP A 160 -14.03 -11.38 7.29
CA ASP A 160 -13.89 -12.41 6.26
C ASP A 160 -15.17 -12.46 5.44
N ASN A 161 -15.15 -11.86 4.25
CA ASN A 161 -16.28 -11.80 3.34
C ASN A 161 -16.74 -13.19 2.87
N GLU A 162 -15.81 -14.13 2.72
CA GLU A 162 -16.09 -15.48 2.23
C GLU A 162 -16.81 -16.31 3.31
N LYS A 163 -16.30 -16.25 4.54
CA LYS A 163 -16.89 -16.98 5.67
C LYS A 163 -18.01 -16.23 6.38
N ASN A 164 -18.23 -14.96 6.00
CA ASN A 164 -19.17 -14.03 6.64
C ASN A 164 -18.98 -13.98 8.16
N LYS A 165 -17.72 -13.75 8.60
CA LYS A 165 -17.33 -13.69 10.00
C LYS A 165 -16.56 -12.42 10.31
N LEU A 166 -16.85 -11.83 11.46
CA LEU A 166 -16.13 -10.67 11.98
C LEU A 166 -15.34 -11.06 13.22
N PHE A 167 -14.02 -10.85 13.16
CA PHE A 167 -13.08 -11.14 14.23
C PHE A 167 -12.67 -9.84 14.92
N PHE A 168 -12.77 -9.79 16.24
CA PHE A 168 -12.18 -8.74 17.08
C PHE A 168 -11.00 -9.36 17.81
N ILE A 169 -9.79 -8.87 17.58
CA ILE A 169 -8.57 -9.52 18.02
C ILE A 169 -7.74 -8.52 18.82
N GLN A 170 -7.61 -8.78 20.11
CA GLN A 170 -6.75 -8.00 21.00
C GLN A 170 -5.39 -8.68 21.10
N ASN A 171 -4.36 -8.01 20.56
CA ASN A 171 -2.98 -8.46 20.60
C ASN A 171 -2.29 -7.94 21.85
N ILE A 172 -1.64 -8.83 22.58
CA ILE A 172 -0.91 -8.53 23.81
C ILE A 172 0.57 -8.75 23.55
N TYR A 173 1.34 -7.67 23.44
CA TYR A 173 2.77 -7.68 23.19
C TYR A 173 3.55 -7.45 24.48
N GLY A 174 4.64 -8.21 24.68
CA GLY A 174 5.55 -8.07 25.82
C GLY A 174 5.39 -9.12 26.91
N THR A 175 6.34 -9.15 27.87
CA THR A 175 6.37 -10.08 29.00
C THR A 175 5.48 -9.57 30.13
N GLN A 176 4.50 -10.36 30.50
CA GLN A 176 3.58 -10.08 31.61
C GLN A 176 4.12 -10.74 32.93
N LYS A 177 5.41 -10.58 33.22
CA LYS A 177 6.13 -11.38 34.25
C LYS A 177 5.65 -11.26 35.69
N LYS A 178 4.73 -10.36 36.05
CA LYS A 178 4.26 -10.18 37.45
C LYS A 178 2.77 -9.86 37.59
N ILE A 179 1.94 -10.12 36.58
CA ILE A 179 0.55 -9.70 36.58
C ILE A 179 -0.35 -10.93 36.60
N ASN A 180 -1.47 -10.84 37.34
CA ASN A 180 -2.51 -11.87 37.35
C ASN A 180 -3.09 -12.04 35.92
N LEU A 181 -2.80 -13.19 35.31
CA LEU A 181 -3.22 -13.47 33.92
C LEU A 181 -4.74 -13.45 33.75
N LYS A 182 -5.49 -13.89 34.78
CA LYS A 182 -6.96 -13.86 34.79
C LYS A 182 -7.47 -12.41 34.71
N LYS A 183 -6.84 -11.50 35.48
CA LYS A 183 -7.18 -10.08 35.47
C LYS A 183 -6.91 -9.46 34.10
N ILE A 184 -5.78 -9.80 33.45
CA ILE A 184 -5.48 -9.33 32.09
C ILE A 184 -6.53 -9.84 31.10
N TYR A 185 -6.86 -11.12 31.15
CA TYR A 185 -7.86 -11.72 30.26
C TYR A 185 -9.21 -11.02 30.39
N LEU A 186 -9.70 -10.85 31.59
CA LEU A 186 -10.99 -10.19 31.85
C LEU A 186 -10.99 -8.73 31.35
N LEU A 187 -9.92 -7.99 31.67
CA LEU A 187 -9.75 -6.59 31.19
C LEU A 187 -9.75 -6.49 29.67
N LYS A 188 -9.06 -7.39 28.99
CA LYS A 188 -9.00 -7.37 27.51
C LYS A 188 -10.31 -7.83 26.85
N CYS A 189 -11.06 -8.74 27.47
CA CYS A 189 -12.42 -9.06 27.05
C CYS A 189 -13.34 -7.83 27.19
N GLU A 190 -13.23 -7.12 28.32
CA GLU A 190 -13.98 -5.89 28.53
C GLU A 190 -13.65 -4.79 27.52
N GLU A 191 -12.36 -4.61 27.20
CA GLU A 191 -11.93 -3.66 26.14
C GLU A 191 -12.58 -4.00 24.78
N ILE A 192 -12.67 -5.27 24.41
CA ILE A 192 -13.36 -5.70 23.19
C ILE A 192 -14.85 -5.34 23.28
N ASN A 193 -15.52 -5.61 24.41
CA ASN A 193 -16.94 -5.28 24.57
C ASN A 193 -17.18 -3.77 24.51
N LYS A 194 -16.35 -2.95 25.16
CA LYS A 194 -16.40 -1.49 25.10
C LYS A 194 -16.21 -0.98 23.66
N PHE A 195 -15.29 -1.60 22.90
CA PHE A 195 -15.06 -1.25 21.51
C PHE A 195 -16.31 -1.58 20.65
N ILE A 196 -16.93 -2.73 20.86
CA ILE A 196 -18.17 -3.11 20.16
C ILE A 196 -19.32 -2.17 20.50
N ALA A 197 -19.48 -1.79 21.75
CA ALA A 197 -20.46 -0.80 22.18
C ALA A 197 -20.21 0.55 21.48
N ARG A 198 -18.94 0.97 21.36
CA ARG A 198 -18.56 2.17 20.64
C ARG A 198 -18.96 2.12 19.15
N ILE A 199 -18.79 0.97 18.48
CA ILE A 199 -19.23 0.79 17.08
C ILE A 199 -20.73 1.03 16.95
N ASN A 200 -21.54 0.52 17.91
CA ASN A 200 -23.00 0.66 17.84
C ASN A 200 -23.45 2.13 17.87
N ASN A 201 -22.70 2.99 18.55
CA ASN A 201 -22.98 4.43 18.71
C ASN A 201 -22.44 5.30 17.57
N VAL A 202 -21.72 4.73 16.59
CA VAL A 202 -21.21 5.49 15.45
C VAL A 202 -22.32 5.79 14.46
N CYS A 203 -22.46 7.06 14.07
CA CYS A 203 -23.31 7.46 12.95
C CYS A 203 -22.57 7.28 11.63
N ILE A 204 -23.27 6.74 10.63
CA ILE A 204 -22.72 6.55 9.28
C ILE A 204 -22.95 7.84 8.50
N SER A 205 -21.88 8.48 8.04
CA SER A 205 -21.97 9.58 7.09
C SER A 205 -22.18 9.04 5.68
N ASN A 206 -23.17 9.55 4.96
CA ASN A 206 -23.33 9.21 3.55
C ASN A 206 -22.35 10.05 2.72
N PRO A 207 -21.53 9.42 1.87
CA PRO A 207 -20.72 10.16 0.93
C PRO A 207 -21.65 10.92 -0.01
N ASN A 208 -21.59 12.26 0.03
CA ASN A 208 -22.40 13.08 -0.87
C ASN A 208 -21.93 12.83 -2.32
N LEU A 209 -22.70 12.07 -3.09
CA LEU A 209 -22.36 11.72 -4.48
C LEU A 209 -22.65 12.85 -5.46
N LYS A 210 -23.38 13.91 -5.00
CA LYS A 210 -23.64 15.09 -5.84
C LYS A 210 -22.31 15.79 -6.17
N LYS A 211 -22.08 16.01 -7.47
CA LYS A 211 -20.96 16.84 -7.92
C LYS A 211 -21.18 18.25 -7.42
N ASN A 212 -20.30 18.78 -6.58
CA ASN A 212 -20.26 20.22 -6.32
C ASN A 212 -19.91 20.90 -7.63
N LYS A 213 -20.77 21.81 -8.09
CA LYS A 213 -20.59 22.56 -9.36
C LYS A 213 -19.35 23.49 -9.33
N ILE A 214 -18.81 23.79 -8.15
CA ILE A 214 -17.60 24.62 -8.01
C ILE A 214 -16.41 23.67 -8.08
N GLY A 215 -15.82 23.55 -9.27
CA GLY A 215 -14.57 22.81 -9.45
C GLY A 215 -13.44 23.44 -8.63
N ASN A 216 -12.84 22.67 -7.73
CA ASN A 216 -11.64 23.11 -7.03
C ASN A 216 -10.51 23.38 -8.02
N ILE A 217 -9.79 24.49 -7.82
CA ILE A 217 -8.60 24.79 -8.62
C ILE A 217 -7.54 23.72 -8.32
N ILE A 218 -7.13 23.00 -9.34
CA ILE A 218 -6.05 22.00 -9.27
C ILE A 218 -4.77 22.69 -9.71
N LYS A 219 -3.77 22.75 -8.82
CA LYS A 219 -2.44 23.32 -9.11
C LYS A 219 -1.43 22.21 -9.22
N SER A 220 -0.52 22.30 -10.20
CA SER A 220 0.64 21.41 -10.28
C SER A 220 1.86 22.06 -9.63
N ASN A 221 2.77 21.24 -9.06
CA ASN A 221 4.06 21.69 -8.52
C ASN A 221 5.06 22.09 -9.61
N ILE A 222 4.74 21.83 -10.87
CA ILE A 222 5.58 22.15 -12.03
C ILE A 222 4.72 22.73 -13.15
N SER A 223 5.25 23.71 -13.91
CA SER A 223 4.55 24.23 -15.08
C SER A 223 4.51 23.18 -16.21
N LYS A 224 3.46 23.25 -17.06
CA LYS A 224 3.34 22.40 -18.25
C LYS A 224 4.61 22.47 -19.09
N ASN A 225 5.11 23.66 -19.40
CA ASN A 225 6.28 23.85 -20.25
C ASN A 225 7.54 23.23 -19.65
N THR A 226 7.74 23.37 -18.33
CA THR A 226 8.89 22.75 -17.63
C THR A 226 8.79 21.23 -17.68
N PHE A 227 7.60 20.66 -17.46
CA PHE A 227 7.39 19.21 -17.53
C PHE A 227 7.65 18.67 -18.95
N LEU A 228 7.18 19.37 -20.01
CA LEU A 228 7.47 19.01 -21.40
C LEU A 228 8.97 19.04 -21.70
N LYS A 229 9.70 20.06 -21.18
CA LYS A 229 11.17 20.12 -21.31
C LYS A 229 11.85 18.94 -20.60
N SER A 230 11.36 18.51 -19.45
CA SER A 230 11.88 17.33 -18.73
C SER A 230 11.67 16.04 -19.56
N ILE A 231 10.52 15.87 -20.22
CA ILE A 231 10.26 14.73 -21.11
C ILE A 231 11.24 14.74 -22.31
N ILE A 232 11.46 15.91 -22.91
CA ILE A 232 12.42 16.03 -24.06
C ILE A 232 13.85 15.67 -23.61
N LYS A 233 14.26 16.12 -22.40
CA LYS A 233 15.57 15.73 -21.83
C LYS A 233 15.65 14.21 -21.60
N ALA A 234 14.62 13.61 -21.02
CA ALA A 234 14.55 12.16 -20.83
C ALA A 234 14.65 11.40 -22.15
N LYS A 235 13.97 11.83 -23.21
CA LYS A 235 14.09 11.24 -24.56
C LYS A 235 15.51 11.33 -25.12
N LYS A 236 16.23 12.42 -24.89
CA LYS A 236 17.65 12.52 -25.29
C LYS A 236 18.51 11.45 -24.61
N LEU A 237 18.30 11.21 -23.30
CA LEU A 237 19.01 10.18 -22.55
C LEU A 237 18.65 8.75 -23.00
N ILE A 238 17.41 8.52 -23.44
CA ILE A 238 17.00 7.26 -24.05
C ILE A 238 17.70 7.07 -25.40
N ASN A 239 17.69 8.07 -26.26
CA ASN A 239 18.32 7.99 -27.58
C ASN A 239 19.85 7.86 -27.51
N SER A 240 20.49 8.36 -26.42
CA SER A 240 21.92 8.14 -26.17
C SER A 240 22.23 6.77 -25.53
N GLY A 241 21.21 5.92 -25.30
CA GLY A 241 21.39 4.57 -24.77
C GLY A 241 21.60 4.47 -23.27
N GLU A 242 21.38 5.55 -22.51
CA GLU A 242 21.57 5.53 -21.05
C GLU A 242 20.47 4.76 -20.31
N ILE A 243 19.25 4.79 -20.84
CA ILE A 243 18.08 4.12 -20.27
C ILE A 243 17.14 3.66 -21.40
N PHE A 244 16.30 2.66 -21.12
CA PHE A 244 15.21 2.25 -22.02
C PHE A 244 13.93 3.00 -21.73
N GLN A 245 13.67 3.26 -20.43
CA GLN A 245 12.44 3.91 -19.96
C GLN A 245 12.73 4.65 -18.66
N VAL A 246 12.06 5.80 -18.46
CA VAL A 246 11.98 6.50 -17.17
C VAL A 246 10.56 7.00 -16.92
N VAL A 247 10.08 6.88 -15.70
CA VAL A 247 8.77 7.40 -15.30
C VAL A 247 8.95 8.77 -14.65
N LEU A 248 8.53 9.83 -15.35
CA LEU A 248 8.50 11.19 -14.82
C LEU A 248 7.13 11.51 -14.26
N SER A 249 7.10 12.20 -13.12
CA SER A 249 5.86 12.51 -12.41
C SER A 249 5.73 13.99 -12.06
N GLN A 250 4.48 14.42 -11.83
CA GLN A 250 4.14 15.71 -11.28
C GLN A 250 3.11 15.56 -10.16
N ARG A 251 3.15 16.45 -9.19
CA ARG A 251 2.24 16.46 -8.06
C ARG A 251 1.23 17.58 -8.20
N PHE A 252 -0.04 17.19 -8.05
CA PHE A 252 -1.16 18.11 -8.06
C PHE A 252 -1.67 18.34 -6.64
N GLU A 253 -2.11 19.55 -6.36
CA GLU A 253 -2.76 19.91 -5.10
C GLU A 253 -4.09 20.61 -5.33
N SER A 254 -5.01 20.41 -4.39
CA SER A 254 -6.30 21.08 -4.37
C SER A 254 -6.83 21.15 -2.93
N LYS A 255 -7.84 21.97 -2.68
CA LYS A 255 -8.59 21.95 -1.42
C LYS A 255 -9.48 20.71 -1.37
N LEU A 256 -9.57 20.08 -0.21
CA LEU A 256 -10.50 18.97 0.04
C LEU A 256 -11.72 19.52 0.79
N ASN A 257 -12.89 19.51 0.15
CA ASN A 257 -14.14 20.04 0.72
C ASN A 257 -14.98 18.98 1.46
N LYS A 258 -14.40 17.80 1.69
CA LYS A 258 -15.03 16.66 2.37
C LYS A 258 -14.17 16.18 3.51
N THR A 259 -14.77 15.41 4.41
CA THR A 259 -13.95 14.66 5.38
C THR A 259 -13.09 13.62 4.63
N PRO A 260 -11.86 13.35 5.11
CA PRO A 260 -10.98 12.36 4.48
C PRO A 260 -11.63 10.97 4.35
N ILE A 261 -12.50 10.58 5.28
CA ILE A 261 -13.18 9.29 5.21
C ILE A 261 -14.27 9.27 4.13
N ASN A 262 -14.99 10.38 3.91
CA ASN A 262 -15.96 10.49 2.84
C ASN A 262 -15.28 10.52 1.46
N PHE A 263 -14.08 11.12 1.38
CA PHE A 263 -13.23 10.98 0.20
C PHE A 263 -12.89 9.50 -0.07
N TYR A 264 -12.44 8.75 0.95
CA TYR A 264 -12.16 7.32 0.83
C TYR A 264 -13.38 6.51 0.37
N LYS A 265 -14.54 6.73 0.99
CA LYS A 265 -15.79 6.05 0.61
C LYS A 265 -16.17 6.34 -0.84
N LYS A 266 -16.01 7.58 -1.31
CA LYS A 266 -16.29 7.94 -2.70
C LYS A 266 -15.26 7.33 -3.65
N LEU A 267 -13.97 7.33 -3.28
CA LEU A 267 -12.91 6.68 -4.06
C LEU A 267 -13.16 5.18 -4.23
N ARG A 268 -13.62 4.51 -3.17
CA ARG A 268 -14.00 3.09 -3.16
C ARG A 268 -15.10 2.77 -4.18
N ILE A 269 -16.02 3.70 -4.42
CA ILE A 269 -17.12 3.55 -5.41
C ILE A 269 -16.63 3.86 -6.83
N ILE A 270 -15.88 4.95 -7.00
CA ILE A 270 -15.47 5.44 -8.33
C ILE A 270 -14.36 4.58 -8.93
N ASN A 271 -13.41 4.19 -8.10
CA ASN A 271 -12.20 3.49 -8.53
C ASN A 271 -11.86 2.29 -7.61
N PRO A 272 -12.71 1.24 -7.58
CA PRO A 272 -12.41 0.03 -6.82
C PRO A 272 -11.12 -0.63 -7.33
N SER A 273 -10.34 -1.20 -6.44
CA SER A 273 -9.01 -1.73 -6.74
C SER A 273 -8.65 -2.89 -5.80
N PRO A 274 -7.71 -3.79 -6.19
CA PRO A 274 -7.25 -4.87 -5.34
C PRO A 274 -6.69 -4.43 -3.99
N PHE A 275 -6.13 -3.22 -3.94
CA PHE A 275 -5.58 -2.63 -2.72
C PHE A 275 -6.22 -1.27 -2.45
N MET A 276 -7.30 -1.30 -1.68
CA MET A 276 -7.88 -0.11 -1.10
C MET A 276 -7.34 0.08 0.31
N PHE A 277 -6.96 1.30 0.65
CA PHE A 277 -6.46 1.62 1.99
C PHE A 277 -6.79 3.03 2.42
N PHE A 278 -6.94 3.17 3.75
CA PHE A 278 -7.04 4.45 4.41
C PHE A 278 -6.22 4.42 5.71
N PHE A 279 -5.37 5.43 5.93
CA PHE A 279 -4.64 5.63 7.17
C PHE A 279 -4.99 6.98 7.77
N ASN A 280 -5.33 6.98 9.05
CA ASN A 280 -5.49 8.18 9.84
C ASN A 280 -4.27 8.38 10.75
N PHE A 281 -3.22 8.99 10.24
CA PHE A 281 -1.98 9.27 10.97
C PHE A 281 -2.01 10.60 11.73
N ASN A 282 -3.09 10.92 12.42
CA ASN A 282 -3.27 12.14 13.20
C ASN A 282 -2.99 13.44 12.39
N LYS A 283 -1.71 13.75 12.10
CA LYS A 283 -1.29 14.97 11.39
C LYS A 283 -1.59 14.95 9.89
N PHE A 284 -1.67 13.80 9.30
CA PHE A 284 -1.98 13.61 7.88
C PHE A 284 -2.75 12.31 7.67
N LYS A 285 -3.43 12.20 6.54
CA LYS A 285 -4.16 10.99 6.16
C LYS A 285 -3.68 10.54 4.80
N ILE A 286 -3.74 9.23 4.59
CA ILE A 286 -3.43 8.61 3.30
C ILE A 286 -4.66 7.81 2.87
N SER A 287 -5.10 8.02 1.64
CA SER A 287 -6.19 7.26 1.05
C SER A 287 -5.82 6.85 -0.36
N GLY A 288 -5.97 5.57 -0.69
CA GLY A 288 -5.54 5.10 -2.00
C GLY A 288 -6.30 3.90 -2.50
N SER A 289 -6.15 3.71 -3.81
CA SER A 289 -6.75 2.66 -4.62
C SER A 289 -5.69 2.13 -5.59
N SER A 290 -4.73 1.35 -5.04
CA SER A 290 -3.62 0.83 -5.83
C SER A 290 -4.00 -0.42 -6.61
N PRO A 291 -3.68 -0.49 -7.91
CA PRO A 291 -3.94 -1.67 -8.71
C PRO A 291 -2.85 -2.73 -8.61
N GLU A 292 -1.67 -2.40 -8.06
CA GLU A 292 -0.45 -3.17 -8.31
C GLU A 292 0.26 -3.58 -7.03
N ILE A 293 0.61 -4.87 -6.94
CA ILE A 293 1.48 -5.43 -5.90
C ILE A 293 2.87 -4.84 -6.07
N LEU A 294 3.48 -4.37 -4.97
CA LEU A 294 4.90 -4.06 -4.96
C LEU A 294 5.71 -5.35 -4.77
N VAL A 295 5.60 -5.97 -3.61
CA VAL A 295 6.16 -7.29 -3.30
C VAL A 295 5.25 -7.98 -2.29
N ARG A 296 4.98 -9.26 -2.53
CA ARG A 296 4.25 -10.12 -1.59
C ARG A 296 5.12 -11.30 -1.18
N VAL A 297 5.08 -11.65 0.09
CA VAL A 297 5.60 -12.93 0.61
C VAL A 297 4.44 -13.64 1.30
N ARG A 298 4.06 -14.81 0.80
CA ARG A 298 3.00 -15.64 1.37
C ARG A 298 3.33 -17.12 1.16
N ASP A 299 3.10 -17.93 2.19
CA ASP A 299 3.38 -19.37 2.14
C ASP A 299 4.82 -19.67 1.66
N ASN A 300 5.80 -18.90 2.15
CA ASN A 300 7.21 -18.94 1.74
C ASN A 300 7.46 -18.69 0.24
N LYS A 301 6.53 -18.08 -0.47
CA LYS A 301 6.71 -17.65 -1.87
C LYS A 301 6.73 -16.13 -1.97
N ILE A 302 7.70 -15.64 -2.73
CA ILE A 302 7.78 -14.25 -3.15
C ILE A 302 6.96 -14.12 -4.43
N THR A 303 6.24 -13.01 -4.56
CA THR A 303 5.46 -12.70 -5.77
C THR A 303 5.66 -11.23 -6.13
N ILE A 304 6.04 -10.98 -7.38
CA ILE A 304 6.00 -9.67 -8.03
C ILE A 304 5.11 -9.83 -9.27
N ARG A 305 4.28 -8.83 -9.52
CA ARG A 305 3.27 -8.93 -10.55
C ARG A 305 3.27 -7.69 -11.46
N PRO A 306 4.15 -7.67 -12.47
CA PRO A 306 4.21 -6.57 -13.42
C PRO A 306 2.89 -6.45 -14.21
N ILE A 307 2.42 -5.23 -14.32
CA ILE A 307 1.22 -4.85 -15.07
C ILE A 307 1.63 -3.78 -16.08
N ALA A 308 1.44 -4.05 -17.37
CA ALA A 308 1.69 -3.10 -18.44
C ALA A 308 0.67 -3.28 -19.57
N GLY A 309 0.65 -2.33 -20.47
CA GLY A 309 -0.31 -2.32 -21.58
C GLY A 309 -1.75 -2.03 -21.12
N THR A 310 -2.43 -1.18 -21.83
CA THR A 310 -3.79 -0.77 -21.44
C THR A 310 -4.68 -0.62 -22.66
N ARG A 311 -5.89 -1.19 -22.56
CA ARG A 311 -7.01 -0.90 -23.47
C ARG A 311 -8.27 -0.63 -22.66
N PRO A 312 -9.19 0.20 -23.17
CA PRO A 312 -10.49 0.40 -22.55
C PRO A 312 -11.31 -0.88 -22.57
N ARG A 313 -12.33 -0.94 -21.73
CA ARG A 313 -13.37 -1.99 -21.81
C ARG A 313 -14.27 -1.75 -23.00
N GLY A 314 -14.65 -2.82 -23.66
CA GLY A 314 -15.64 -2.78 -24.73
C GLY A 314 -17.06 -2.60 -24.18
N LYS A 315 -17.98 -2.10 -25.03
CA LYS A 315 -19.40 -1.97 -24.70
C LYS A 315 -20.10 -3.33 -24.55
N ASN A 316 -19.52 -4.36 -25.13
CA ASN A 316 -20.01 -5.74 -25.12
C ASN A 316 -18.84 -6.74 -25.16
N ILE A 317 -19.14 -8.03 -25.00
CA ILE A 317 -18.15 -9.13 -24.99
C ILE A 317 -17.35 -9.20 -26.30
N LYS A 318 -17.98 -8.93 -27.45
CA LYS A 318 -17.33 -8.97 -28.77
C LYS A 318 -16.26 -7.88 -28.89
N GLU A 319 -16.60 -6.67 -28.48
CA GLU A 319 -15.66 -5.52 -28.46
C GLU A 319 -14.54 -5.72 -27.44
N ASP A 320 -14.86 -6.22 -26.24
CA ASP A 320 -13.85 -6.62 -25.23
C ASP A 320 -12.84 -7.63 -25.80
N ASN A 321 -13.31 -8.62 -26.54
CA ASN A 321 -12.43 -9.63 -27.18
C ASN A 321 -11.60 -9.04 -28.33
N LYS A 322 -12.14 -8.07 -29.06
CA LYS A 322 -11.38 -7.31 -30.08
C LYS A 322 -10.23 -6.54 -29.41
N PHE A 323 -10.51 -5.72 -28.40
CA PHE A 323 -9.48 -4.96 -27.67
C PHE A 323 -8.44 -5.87 -26.98
N LYS A 324 -8.87 -7.04 -26.46
CA LYS A 324 -7.94 -8.03 -25.95
C LYS A 324 -6.97 -8.54 -27.00
N LYS A 325 -7.45 -8.86 -28.22
CA LYS A 325 -6.60 -9.31 -29.34
C LYS A 325 -5.66 -8.20 -29.79
N GLU A 326 -6.17 -6.96 -29.94
CA GLU A 326 -5.36 -5.79 -30.28
C GLU A 326 -4.23 -5.57 -29.26
N LEU A 327 -4.53 -5.66 -27.97
CA LEU A 327 -3.54 -5.49 -26.90
C LEU A 327 -2.44 -6.56 -26.96
N LEU A 328 -2.79 -7.82 -27.21
CA LEU A 328 -1.83 -8.93 -27.27
C LEU A 328 -1.02 -8.94 -28.60
N ASN A 329 -1.48 -8.26 -29.63
CA ASN A 329 -0.79 -8.13 -30.92
C ASN A 329 0.02 -6.83 -31.03
N ASP A 330 -0.11 -5.92 -30.08
CA ASP A 330 0.62 -4.66 -30.07
C ASP A 330 2.07 -4.90 -29.65
N LYS A 331 2.99 -4.85 -30.64
CA LYS A 331 4.42 -5.12 -30.42
C LYS A 331 5.05 -4.21 -29.36
N LYS A 332 4.60 -2.95 -29.29
CA LYS A 332 5.11 -1.97 -28.30
C LYS A 332 4.70 -2.36 -26.89
N GLU A 333 3.41 -2.64 -26.66
CA GLU A 333 2.88 -3.04 -25.36
C GLU A 333 3.50 -4.36 -24.87
N ILE A 334 3.71 -5.31 -25.79
CA ILE A 334 4.39 -6.59 -25.50
C ILE A 334 5.85 -6.37 -25.12
N SER A 335 6.59 -5.52 -25.86
CA SER A 335 8.00 -5.22 -25.56
C SER A 335 8.18 -4.52 -24.23
N GLU A 336 7.31 -3.56 -23.90
CA GLU A 336 7.29 -2.90 -22.61
C GLU A 336 6.99 -3.90 -21.48
N HIS A 337 6.00 -4.78 -21.69
CA HIS A 337 5.66 -5.80 -20.70
C HIS A 337 6.79 -6.82 -20.48
N LEU A 338 7.51 -7.23 -21.54
CA LEU A 338 8.67 -8.10 -21.45
C LEU A 338 9.80 -7.46 -20.63
N MET A 339 10.09 -6.19 -20.85
CA MET A 339 11.08 -5.46 -20.07
C MET A 339 10.72 -5.43 -18.57
N LEU A 340 9.47 -5.18 -18.23
CA LEU A 340 9.00 -5.18 -16.83
C LEU A 340 8.97 -6.60 -16.24
N LEU A 341 8.68 -7.61 -17.04
CA LEU A 341 8.73 -9.01 -16.64
C LEU A 341 10.16 -9.43 -16.29
N ASP A 342 11.14 -9.09 -17.10
CA ASP A 342 12.55 -9.39 -16.84
C ASP A 342 13.06 -8.64 -15.61
N LEU A 343 12.66 -7.39 -15.42
CA LEU A 343 12.96 -6.65 -14.20
C LEU A 343 12.37 -7.34 -12.97
N GLY A 344 11.11 -7.82 -13.06
CA GLY A 344 10.47 -8.58 -11.98
C GLY A 344 11.17 -9.92 -11.69
N ARG A 345 11.66 -10.61 -12.71
CA ARG A 345 12.48 -11.84 -12.54
C ARG A 345 13.79 -11.53 -11.78
N ASN A 346 14.49 -10.47 -12.18
CA ASN A 346 15.70 -10.03 -11.48
C ASN A 346 15.42 -9.65 -10.03
N ASP A 347 14.33 -8.91 -9.77
CA ASP A 347 13.97 -8.46 -8.42
C ASP A 347 13.60 -9.65 -7.51
N VAL A 348 12.83 -10.64 -8.00
CA VAL A 348 12.51 -11.87 -7.28
C VAL A 348 13.77 -12.72 -7.08
N GLY A 349 14.65 -12.79 -8.10
CA GLY A 349 15.87 -13.58 -8.07
C GLY A 349 16.85 -13.20 -6.96
N LYS A 350 16.93 -11.91 -6.62
CA LYS A 350 17.83 -11.40 -5.56
C LYS A 350 17.57 -12.00 -4.17
N VAL A 351 16.34 -12.47 -3.92
CA VAL A 351 15.87 -12.87 -2.58
C VAL A 351 15.22 -14.26 -2.56
N SER A 352 15.24 -14.94 -3.68
CA SER A 352 14.74 -16.30 -3.83
C SER A 352 15.86 -17.33 -3.75
N LYS A 353 15.51 -18.55 -3.38
CA LYS A 353 16.41 -19.70 -3.53
C LYS A 353 16.81 -19.86 -5.00
N ILE A 354 18.07 -20.19 -5.25
CA ILE A 354 18.60 -20.38 -6.60
C ILE A 354 17.77 -21.45 -7.34
N GLY A 355 17.47 -21.19 -8.62
CA GLY A 355 16.72 -22.09 -9.50
C GLY A 355 15.21 -22.14 -9.29
N THR A 356 14.65 -21.35 -8.34
CA THR A 356 13.20 -21.40 -8.02
C THR A 356 12.36 -20.30 -8.68
N VAL A 357 13.00 -19.33 -9.33
CA VAL A 357 12.29 -18.23 -10.00
C VAL A 357 11.53 -18.76 -11.22
N LYS A 358 10.22 -18.50 -11.24
CA LYS A 358 9.31 -18.97 -12.31
C LYS A 358 8.35 -17.85 -12.70
N VAL A 359 7.94 -17.85 -13.97
CA VAL A 359 6.81 -17.07 -14.46
C VAL A 359 5.62 -18.03 -14.56
N ASP A 360 4.76 -18.04 -13.53
CA ASP A 360 3.65 -18.99 -13.46
C ASP A 360 2.41 -18.52 -14.24
N GLN A 361 2.33 -17.22 -14.54
CA GLN A 361 1.36 -16.62 -15.47
C GLN A 361 2.09 -15.65 -16.38
N LYS A 362 1.98 -15.85 -17.71
CA LYS A 362 2.64 -15.00 -18.70
C LYS A 362 1.59 -14.39 -19.64
N PHE A 363 1.66 -13.08 -19.84
CA PHE A 363 0.81 -12.31 -20.79
C PHE A 363 -0.71 -12.53 -20.62
N LYS A 364 -1.18 -12.71 -19.40
CA LYS A 364 -2.62 -12.85 -19.15
C LYS A 364 -3.29 -11.48 -19.22
N VAL A 365 -4.35 -11.36 -20.03
CA VAL A 365 -5.17 -10.14 -20.02
C VAL A 365 -6.18 -10.20 -18.88
N GLU A 366 -6.08 -9.26 -17.96
CA GLU A 366 -7.06 -9.08 -16.87
C GLU A 366 -7.97 -7.90 -17.17
N LYS A 367 -9.27 -8.12 -16.96
CA LYS A 367 -10.31 -7.14 -17.19
C LYS A 367 -10.68 -6.48 -15.85
N TYR A 368 -10.51 -5.17 -15.76
CA TYR A 368 -10.94 -4.34 -14.64
C TYR A 368 -12.25 -3.60 -14.99
N SER A 369 -12.73 -2.74 -14.11
CA SER A 369 -14.00 -2.03 -14.33
C SER A 369 -14.02 -1.16 -15.60
N HIS A 370 -12.93 -0.45 -15.88
CA HIS A 370 -12.85 0.52 -16.99
C HIS A 370 -11.77 0.20 -18.02
N VAL A 371 -10.82 -0.65 -17.70
CA VAL A 371 -9.67 -0.97 -18.53
C VAL A 371 -9.34 -2.46 -18.45
N MET A 372 -8.53 -2.94 -19.39
CA MET A 372 -7.86 -4.24 -19.33
C MET A 372 -6.36 -4.04 -19.45
N HIS A 373 -5.60 -4.90 -18.80
CA HIS A 373 -4.14 -4.87 -18.77
C HIS A 373 -3.54 -6.23 -19.08
N ILE A 374 -2.32 -6.23 -19.62
CA ILE A 374 -1.47 -7.42 -19.67
C ILE A 374 -0.82 -7.58 -18.29
N VAL A 375 -0.90 -8.77 -17.74
CA VAL A 375 -0.37 -9.11 -16.43
C VAL A 375 0.47 -10.37 -16.54
N SER A 376 1.63 -10.37 -15.90
CA SER A 376 2.42 -11.58 -15.66
C SER A 376 2.63 -11.75 -14.16
N ASN A 377 2.94 -12.99 -13.73
CA ASN A 377 3.18 -13.28 -12.33
C ASN A 377 4.54 -13.98 -12.19
N VAL A 378 5.46 -13.32 -11.48
CA VAL A 378 6.78 -13.86 -11.19
C VAL A 378 6.79 -14.34 -9.75
N VAL A 379 7.18 -15.58 -9.54
CA VAL A 379 7.25 -16.20 -8.23
C VAL A 379 8.62 -16.84 -7.99
N GLY A 380 9.02 -16.92 -6.71
CA GLY A 380 10.21 -17.63 -6.28
C GLY A 380 10.06 -18.08 -4.83
N ASP A 381 10.77 -19.14 -4.45
CA ASP A 381 10.77 -19.61 -3.06
C ASP A 381 11.62 -18.67 -2.20
N PHE A 382 11.03 -18.14 -1.13
CA PHE A 382 11.71 -17.20 -0.24
C PHE A 382 12.96 -17.84 0.39
N ASP A 383 14.11 -17.21 0.18
CA ASP A 383 15.34 -17.60 0.85
C ASP A 383 15.40 -17.00 2.26
N LYS A 384 15.41 -17.87 3.27
CA LYS A 384 15.42 -17.48 4.69
C LYS A 384 16.71 -16.79 5.15
N GLN A 385 17.75 -16.73 4.33
CA GLN A 385 18.94 -15.91 4.59
C GLN A 385 18.59 -14.41 4.48
N ASN A 386 17.62 -14.07 3.64
CA ASN A 386 17.08 -12.73 3.49
C ASN A 386 16.00 -12.44 4.54
N THR A 387 15.76 -11.16 4.78
CA THR A 387 14.66 -10.70 5.63
C THR A 387 13.48 -10.22 4.76
N LEU A 388 12.31 -10.05 5.37
CA LEU A 388 11.17 -9.43 4.67
C LEU A 388 11.49 -8.00 4.21
N LEU A 389 12.34 -7.27 4.93
CA LEU A 389 12.74 -5.93 4.51
C LEU A 389 13.69 -5.99 3.30
N ASP A 390 14.64 -6.93 3.26
CA ASP A 390 15.48 -7.17 2.08
C ASP A 390 14.60 -7.51 0.87
N THR A 391 13.58 -8.35 1.08
CA THR A 391 12.63 -8.73 0.05
C THR A 391 11.78 -7.56 -0.43
N LEU A 392 11.38 -6.64 0.45
CA LEU A 392 10.73 -5.41 0.05
C LEU A 392 11.66 -4.57 -0.85
N PHE A 393 12.91 -4.38 -0.42
CA PHE A 393 13.89 -3.57 -1.17
C PHE A 393 14.31 -4.19 -2.50
N SER A 394 14.22 -5.51 -2.68
CA SER A 394 14.53 -6.13 -3.97
C SER A 394 13.63 -5.64 -5.10
N GLY A 395 12.32 -5.46 -4.83
CA GLY A 395 11.37 -4.92 -5.77
C GLY A 395 11.13 -3.40 -5.65
N PHE A 396 11.83 -2.70 -4.73
CA PHE A 396 11.58 -1.29 -4.44
C PHE A 396 12.62 -0.35 -5.07
N PRO A 397 12.19 0.79 -5.64
CA PRO A 397 10.84 1.04 -6.10
C PRO A 397 10.50 0.13 -7.29
N ALA A 398 9.21 -0.05 -7.56
CA ALA A 398 8.80 -0.86 -8.71
C ALA A 398 9.28 -0.25 -10.03
N GLY A 399 9.61 -1.09 -11.01
CA GLY A 399 10.04 -0.66 -12.33
C GLY A 399 9.00 0.16 -13.08
N THR A 400 7.72 -0.19 -12.89
CA THR A 400 6.55 0.49 -13.45
C THR A 400 6.40 1.95 -13.02
N VAL A 401 7.13 2.38 -11.97
CA VAL A 401 7.12 3.76 -11.45
C VAL A 401 8.52 4.41 -11.39
N SER A 402 9.56 3.69 -11.79
CA SER A 402 10.94 4.20 -11.88
C SER A 402 11.47 4.16 -13.31
N GLY A 403 11.78 3.00 -13.84
CA GLY A 403 12.28 2.78 -15.18
C GLY A 403 13.32 1.68 -15.27
N ALA A 404 13.97 1.58 -16.42
CA ALA A 404 14.96 0.55 -16.71
C ALA A 404 16.15 1.12 -17.50
N PRO A 405 17.41 0.87 -17.10
CA PRO A 405 17.85 0.24 -15.85
C PRO A 405 17.46 1.04 -14.59
N LYS A 406 17.05 0.34 -13.52
CA LYS A 406 16.38 0.93 -12.35
C LYS A 406 17.18 2.06 -11.68
N ILE A 407 18.47 1.85 -11.39
CA ILE A 407 19.30 2.84 -10.66
C ILE A 407 19.47 4.08 -11.51
N ARG A 408 19.84 3.92 -12.78
CA ARG A 408 20.03 5.06 -13.70
C ARG A 408 18.74 5.85 -13.88
N ALA A 409 17.61 5.18 -14.04
CA ALA A 409 16.31 5.85 -14.10
C ALA A 409 16.01 6.68 -12.84
N MET A 410 16.36 6.19 -11.64
CA MET A 410 16.17 6.94 -10.39
C MET A 410 17.09 8.16 -10.28
N GLU A 411 18.33 8.10 -10.78
CA GLU A 411 19.22 9.25 -10.88
C GLU A 411 18.63 10.33 -11.78
N ILE A 412 18.11 9.93 -12.93
CA ILE A 412 17.48 10.83 -13.90
C ILE A 412 16.22 11.46 -13.31
N ILE A 413 15.42 10.69 -12.58
CA ILE A 413 14.23 11.20 -11.88
C ILE A 413 14.64 12.31 -10.89
N ASP A 414 15.67 12.08 -10.09
CA ASP A 414 16.13 13.07 -9.10
C ASP A 414 16.68 14.35 -9.75
N ASN A 415 17.21 14.25 -10.97
CA ASN A 415 17.73 15.39 -11.72
C ASN A 415 16.62 16.16 -12.48
N LEU A 416 15.51 15.52 -12.83
CA LEU A 416 14.46 16.12 -13.67
C LEU A 416 13.21 16.52 -12.89
N GLU A 417 12.92 15.91 -11.75
CA GLU A 417 11.82 16.30 -10.89
C GLU A 417 12.26 17.40 -9.90
N LEU A 418 11.36 18.35 -9.59
CA LEU A 418 11.68 19.50 -8.73
C LEU A 418 11.56 19.17 -7.24
N THR A 419 10.73 18.22 -6.89
CA THR A 419 10.38 17.91 -5.51
C THR A 419 10.46 16.42 -5.22
N LYS A 420 10.77 16.06 -3.97
CA LYS A 420 10.77 14.66 -3.53
C LYS A 420 9.42 14.01 -3.73
N ARG A 421 9.43 12.75 -4.14
CA ARG A 421 8.22 11.94 -4.36
C ARG A 421 7.51 11.58 -3.07
N LYS A 422 8.25 11.45 -1.97
CA LYS A 422 7.72 11.07 -0.66
C LYS A 422 6.87 9.80 -0.74
N LEU A 423 5.54 9.91 -0.66
CA LEU A 423 4.62 8.77 -0.69
C LEU A 423 4.52 8.12 -2.08
N TYR A 424 4.48 8.94 -3.13
CA TYR A 424 4.28 8.44 -4.51
C TYR A 424 5.39 7.47 -4.92
N ALA A 425 5.02 6.37 -5.56
CA ALA A 425 5.92 5.28 -5.96
C ALA A 425 6.61 4.55 -4.79
N GLY A 426 6.20 4.82 -3.56
CA GLY A 426 6.59 4.07 -2.37
C GLY A 426 5.80 2.77 -2.20
N GLY A 427 5.94 2.12 -1.04
CA GLY A 427 5.24 0.90 -0.66
C GLY A 427 4.24 1.13 0.47
N ILE A 428 3.05 0.53 0.38
CA ILE A 428 2.04 0.54 1.43
C ILE A 428 1.62 -0.89 1.72
N GLY A 429 1.55 -1.27 3.00
CA GLY A 429 1.14 -2.62 3.34
C GLY A 429 1.47 -3.01 4.77
N TYR A 430 1.68 -4.31 4.97
CA TYR A 430 1.91 -4.87 6.30
C TYR A 430 2.86 -6.06 6.29
N PHE A 431 3.46 -6.30 7.46
CA PHE A 431 4.26 -7.47 7.79
C PHE A 431 3.55 -8.24 8.90
N THR A 432 3.47 -9.56 8.78
CA THR A 432 2.91 -10.42 9.81
C THR A 432 3.99 -11.15 10.62
N PRO A 433 3.69 -11.60 11.84
CA PRO A 433 4.66 -12.34 12.64
C PRO A 433 4.97 -13.76 12.10
N ASN A 434 4.19 -14.24 11.14
CA ASN A 434 4.40 -15.53 10.47
C ASN A 434 5.39 -15.44 9.30
N ASN A 435 6.16 -14.37 9.23
CA ASN A 435 7.11 -14.09 8.16
C ASN A 435 6.44 -13.91 6.78
N GLU A 436 5.31 -13.23 6.77
CA GLU A 436 4.60 -12.86 5.54
C GLU A 436 4.52 -11.34 5.40
N MET A 437 4.41 -10.88 4.17
CA MET A 437 4.31 -9.49 3.80
C MET A 437 3.35 -9.34 2.62
N ASP A 438 2.51 -8.32 2.66
CA ASP A 438 1.68 -7.92 1.52
C ASP A 438 1.79 -6.39 1.35
N THR A 439 2.38 -5.97 0.24
CA THR A 439 2.62 -4.55 -0.05
C THR A 439 2.20 -4.20 -1.48
N CYS A 440 1.60 -3.03 -1.64
CA CYS A 440 1.27 -2.46 -2.95
C CYS A 440 2.10 -1.20 -3.20
N ILE A 441 2.19 -0.80 -4.46
CA ILE A 441 2.80 0.46 -4.86
C ILE A 441 1.86 1.61 -4.48
N ALA A 442 2.41 2.70 -3.93
CA ALA A 442 1.63 3.90 -3.62
C ALA A 442 1.29 4.66 -4.92
N LEU A 443 0.36 4.10 -5.67
CA LEU A 443 -0.25 4.66 -6.88
C LEU A 443 -1.70 5.02 -6.63
N ARG A 444 -2.24 5.97 -7.40
CA ARG A 444 -3.63 6.42 -7.23
C ARG A 444 -3.93 6.69 -5.76
N THR A 445 -3.00 7.40 -5.13
CA THR A 445 -2.97 7.65 -3.70
C THR A 445 -3.00 9.14 -3.45
N ALA A 446 -3.86 9.54 -2.53
CA ALA A 446 -3.98 10.90 -2.03
C ALA A 446 -3.31 11.00 -0.66
N LEU A 447 -2.49 12.03 -0.49
CA LEU A 447 -2.02 12.50 0.80
C LEU A 447 -2.87 13.71 1.20
N ILE A 448 -3.42 13.70 2.40
CA ILE A 448 -4.31 14.76 2.90
C ILE A 448 -3.67 15.39 4.14
N ILE A 449 -3.39 16.70 4.06
CA ILE A 449 -2.80 17.51 5.13
C ILE A 449 -3.59 18.83 5.20
N ASP A 450 -4.04 19.22 6.36
CA ASP A 450 -4.68 20.53 6.61
C ASP A 450 -5.75 20.89 5.57
N ASN A 451 -6.68 19.99 5.28
CA ASN A 451 -7.74 20.12 4.28
C ASN A 451 -7.24 20.35 2.83
N LYS A 452 -5.97 20.08 2.55
CA LYS A 452 -5.43 19.98 1.20
C LYS A 452 -5.24 18.55 0.81
N ILE A 453 -5.52 18.24 -0.44
CA ILE A 453 -5.28 16.94 -1.06
C ILE A 453 -4.12 17.06 -2.05
N TYR A 454 -3.15 16.18 -1.92
CA TYR A 454 -2.01 16.04 -2.81
C TYR A 454 -2.10 14.71 -3.53
N VAL A 455 -2.04 14.74 -4.85
CA VAL A 455 -2.07 13.58 -5.73
C VAL A 455 -0.89 13.66 -6.68
N GLN A 456 -0.06 12.63 -6.72
CA GLN A 456 1.05 12.55 -7.67
C GLN A 456 0.81 11.43 -8.67
N SER A 457 1.14 11.70 -9.93
CA SER A 457 1.00 10.76 -11.04
C SER A 457 2.09 10.96 -12.05
N GLY A 458 2.49 9.88 -12.72
CA GLY A 458 3.57 9.85 -13.70
C GLY A 458 3.18 9.14 -14.99
N ALA A 459 4.01 9.37 -16.00
CA ALA A 459 3.96 8.68 -17.29
C ALA A 459 5.32 8.06 -17.62
N GLY A 460 5.31 6.89 -18.21
CA GLY A 460 6.50 6.19 -18.69
C GLY A 460 7.00 6.79 -19.98
N ILE A 461 8.20 7.34 -19.97
CA ILE A 461 8.82 7.96 -21.15
C ILE A 461 9.71 6.94 -21.84
N VAL A 462 9.44 6.70 -23.11
CA VAL A 462 10.21 5.85 -24.03
C VAL A 462 10.59 6.63 -25.29
N ALA A 463 11.39 6.06 -26.17
CA ALA A 463 11.87 6.73 -27.39
C ALA A 463 10.73 7.35 -28.23
N ASP A 464 9.62 6.63 -28.39
CA ASP A 464 8.47 7.07 -29.21
C ASP A 464 7.49 7.98 -28.47
N SER A 465 7.74 8.28 -27.19
CA SER A 465 6.85 9.11 -26.38
C SER A 465 6.65 10.50 -27.01
N VAL A 466 5.39 10.93 -27.07
CA VAL A 466 5.01 12.27 -27.50
C VAL A 466 4.78 13.15 -26.28
N PRO A 467 5.60 14.19 -26.03
CA PRO A 467 5.59 14.94 -24.77
C PRO A 467 4.22 15.41 -24.30
N ILE A 468 3.40 15.93 -25.22
CA ILE A 468 2.05 16.42 -24.88
C ILE A 468 1.09 15.28 -24.51
N LYS A 469 1.25 14.08 -25.08
CA LYS A 469 0.43 12.91 -24.71
C LYS A 469 0.78 12.43 -23.31
N GLU A 470 2.07 12.34 -22.98
CA GLU A 470 2.56 11.93 -21.66
C GLU A 470 2.14 12.93 -20.57
N TYR A 471 2.22 14.23 -20.84
CA TYR A 471 1.67 15.25 -19.93
C TYR A 471 0.17 15.02 -19.68
N LYS A 472 -0.63 14.84 -20.74
CA LYS A 472 -2.07 14.59 -20.61
C LYS A 472 -2.35 13.30 -19.83
N GLU A 473 -1.52 12.27 -19.98
CA GLU A 473 -1.63 11.01 -19.26
C GLU A 473 -1.50 11.24 -17.74
N THR A 474 -0.51 12.02 -17.29
CA THR A 474 -0.36 12.34 -15.86
C THR A 474 -1.59 13.06 -15.33
N VAL A 475 -2.14 14.03 -16.07
CA VAL A 475 -3.36 14.75 -15.68
C VAL A 475 -4.55 13.79 -15.58
N ASN A 476 -4.73 12.91 -16.56
CA ASN A 476 -5.85 11.94 -16.57
C ASN A 476 -5.74 10.91 -15.44
N LYS A 477 -4.54 10.44 -15.12
CA LYS A 477 -4.31 9.52 -13.99
C LYS A 477 -4.67 10.15 -12.63
N ALA A 478 -4.49 11.46 -12.47
CA ALA A 478 -4.87 12.17 -11.25
C ALA A 478 -6.38 12.47 -11.17
N LYS A 479 -7.07 12.55 -12.31
CA LYS A 479 -8.46 13.01 -12.42
C LYS A 479 -9.43 12.21 -11.53
N ALA A 480 -9.33 10.88 -11.51
CA ALA A 480 -10.24 10.03 -10.72
C ALA A 480 -10.18 10.35 -9.22
N LEU A 481 -9.01 10.72 -8.67
CA LEU A 481 -8.89 11.11 -7.27
C LEU A 481 -9.50 12.49 -7.02
N PHE A 482 -9.35 13.42 -7.95
CA PHE A 482 -9.99 14.74 -7.82
C PHE A 482 -11.50 14.66 -8.02
N GLU A 483 -12.02 13.74 -8.83
CA GLU A 483 -13.45 13.45 -8.92
C GLU A 483 -13.99 12.89 -7.59
N ALA A 484 -13.21 12.09 -6.88
CA ALA A 484 -13.58 11.64 -5.54
C ALA A 484 -13.50 12.77 -4.50
N ALA A 485 -12.62 13.76 -4.68
CA ALA A 485 -12.47 14.92 -3.79
C ALA A 485 -13.60 15.97 -3.94
N ASN A 486 -14.18 16.08 -5.09
CA ASN A 486 -15.33 16.94 -5.41
C ASN A 486 -16.66 16.24 -5.12
#